data_bf510b93b0a58089e715202e3e469e94
#
_entry.id   bf510b93b0a58089e715202e3e469e94
#
_cell.length_a   1.000
_cell.length_b   1.000
_cell.length_c   1.000
_cell.angle_alpha   90.00
_cell.angle_beta   90.00
_cell.angle_gamma   90.00
#
_symmetry.space_group_name_H-M   'P 1'
#
loop_
_entity.id
_entity.type
_entity.pdbx_description
1 polymer ?
#
loop_
_entity_poly.entity_id
_entity_poly.type
_entity_poly.pdbx_seq_one_letter_code
_entity_poly.pdbx_strand_id
1 'polypeptide(L)'
;MKLTKLHIENFKGFETLDVDFHPNFNIVVGINGTGKSTLLEASKIAIGSLFLELDKIKDKISSPSILPENVRLHNLETQYPTIIHAFAEIDSELCTSKDSCSVEWKRVLEKHRGKTTKIQAREMSKISDNLQKIIRKNEDKPLPLIAYYSTDRFKKEKKDVGVTAKGSRLRGYYNAMDQLTNIKFFLELFKTETLYELQHQEKSIQLAVVKRAVEECIEDCAKIYYDVSYDKLLIDVKSANELIPFFSLSDGVRTTLSLVMEIAFRCYLLNPYLGIDAAKLTEGVVLIDEIDLHLHPTWQKKIVADLRRAFPNIQFIVTTHAPLVIGSLKEGALFNISENKLYQFQNQF
;
A
#
# COMPACT_ATOMS: atom_id res chain seq x y z
N MET A 1 -8.89 2.22 -8.44
CA MET A 1 -8.01 3.41 -8.62
C MET A 1 -6.66 2.96 -9.09
N LYS A 2 -6.11 3.62 -10.13
CA LYS A 2 -4.73 3.41 -10.65
C LYS A 2 -4.09 4.78 -10.86
N LEU A 3 -2.89 5.02 -10.32
CA LEU A 3 -2.11 6.23 -10.59
C LEU A 3 -1.49 6.09 -11.98
N THR A 4 -1.82 6.99 -12.91
CA THR A 4 -1.35 6.90 -14.30
C THR A 4 -0.15 7.77 -14.57
N LYS A 5 -0.15 9.01 -14.01
CA LYS A 5 0.95 9.96 -14.21
C LYS A 5 1.20 10.79 -12.96
N LEU A 6 2.46 11.15 -12.75
CA LEU A 6 2.88 12.05 -11.69
C LEU A 6 3.90 13.05 -12.25
N HIS A 7 3.63 14.34 -12.04
CA HIS A 7 4.55 15.43 -12.29
C HIS A 7 4.93 16.09 -10.97
N ILE A 8 6.20 16.31 -10.75
CA ILE A 8 6.76 16.85 -9.52
C ILE A 8 7.62 18.07 -9.86
N GLU A 9 7.45 19.17 -9.10
CA GLU A 9 8.30 20.36 -9.19
C GLU A 9 8.82 20.76 -7.82
N ASN A 10 10.11 21.11 -7.75
CA ASN A 10 10.80 21.61 -6.56
C ASN A 10 10.60 20.75 -5.30
N PHE A 11 10.67 19.43 -5.44
CA PHE A 11 10.45 18.48 -4.36
C PHE A 11 11.75 17.74 -4.00
N LYS A 12 12.32 18.00 -2.84
CA LYS A 12 13.61 17.44 -2.37
C LYS A 12 14.72 17.60 -3.42
N GLY A 13 15.25 16.50 -3.96
CA GLY A 13 16.30 16.52 -4.97
C GLY A 13 15.82 16.86 -6.39
N PHE A 14 14.51 16.79 -6.66
CA PHE A 14 13.98 17.01 -8.00
C PHE A 14 13.65 18.47 -8.24
N GLU A 15 14.15 19.03 -9.33
CA GLU A 15 13.68 20.29 -9.89
C GLU A 15 12.37 20.06 -10.63
N THR A 16 12.38 19.13 -11.56
CA THR A 16 11.21 18.62 -12.26
C THR A 16 11.37 17.12 -12.48
N LEU A 17 10.27 16.38 -12.38
CA LEU A 17 10.24 14.96 -12.69
C LEU A 17 8.86 14.58 -13.23
N ASP A 18 8.84 13.87 -14.37
CA ASP A 18 7.64 13.28 -14.96
C ASP A 18 7.74 11.76 -14.94
N VAL A 19 6.65 11.10 -14.53
CA VAL A 19 6.56 9.64 -14.46
C VAL A 19 5.23 9.18 -15.02
N ASP A 20 5.25 8.28 -16.00
CA ASP A 20 4.07 7.57 -16.52
C ASP A 20 4.09 6.14 -15.97
N PHE A 21 3.12 5.81 -15.10
CA PHE A 21 3.08 4.52 -14.41
C PHE A 21 2.35 3.44 -15.22
N HIS A 22 2.87 2.22 -15.12
CA HIS A 22 2.17 1.02 -15.60
C HIS A 22 1.01 0.66 -14.65
N PRO A 23 -0.14 0.20 -15.14
CA PRO A 23 -1.32 -0.07 -14.30
C PRO A 23 -1.15 -1.22 -13.29
N ASN A 24 -0.15 -2.09 -13.45
CA ASN A 24 0.04 -3.26 -12.59
C ASN A 24 1.26 -3.13 -11.68
N PHE A 25 2.48 -3.19 -12.23
CA PHE A 25 3.70 -3.24 -11.42
C PHE A 25 4.74 -2.25 -11.92
N ASN A 26 5.32 -1.48 -11.01
CA ASN A 26 6.31 -0.45 -11.28
C ASN A 26 7.49 -0.62 -10.34
N ILE A 27 8.67 -0.87 -10.88
CA ILE A 27 9.91 -0.99 -10.11
C ILE A 27 10.76 0.24 -10.33
N VAL A 28 11.14 0.91 -9.24
CA VAL A 28 12.02 2.07 -9.25
C VAL A 28 13.38 1.65 -8.70
N VAL A 29 14.42 1.78 -9.54
CA VAL A 29 15.80 1.45 -9.17
C VAL A 29 16.70 2.69 -9.22
N GLY A 30 17.88 2.55 -8.69
CA GLY A 30 18.90 3.60 -8.64
C GLY A 30 19.83 3.40 -7.45
N ILE A 31 20.97 4.06 -7.42
CA ILE A 31 21.89 4.03 -6.27
C ILE A 31 21.28 4.74 -5.06
N ASN A 32 21.90 4.59 -3.88
CA ASN A 32 21.41 5.28 -2.68
C ASN A 32 21.49 6.80 -2.86
N GLY A 33 20.45 7.50 -2.38
CA GLY A 33 20.39 8.97 -2.46
C GLY A 33 19.90 9.54 -3.79
N THR A 34 19.60 8.74 -4.81
CA THR A 34 19.13 9.25 -6.12
C THR A 34 17.69 9.74 -6.16
N GLY A 35 16.90 9.52 -5.10
CA GLY A 35 15.51 10.02 -5.03
C GLY A 35 14.43 8.96 -5.16
N LYS A 36 14.74 7.65 -5.08
CA LYS A 36 13.73 6.57 -5.12
C LYS A 36 12.63 6.74 -4.06
N SER A 37 13.02 6.85 -2.80
CA SER A 37 12.08 7.08 -1.68
C SER A 37 11.40 8.45 -1.78
N THR A 38 12.05 9.43 -2.43
CA THR A 38 11.46 10.75 -2.72
C THR A 38 10.30 10.63 -3.71
N LEU A 39 10.45 9.82 -4.77
CA LEU A 39 9.36 9.54 -5.71
C LEU A 39 8.20 8.83 -5.01
N LEU A 40 8.48 7.84 -4.17
CA LEU A 40 7.43 7.17 -3.38
C LEU A 40 6.73 8.13 -2.42
N GLU A 41 7.46 9.05 -1.78
CA GLU A 41 6.88 10.05 -0.89
C GLU A 41 5.98 11.04 -1.63
N ALA A 42 6.38 11.50 -2.81
CA ALA A 42 5.53 12.32 -3.67
C ALA A 42 4.28 11.54 -4.11
N SER A 43 4.43 10.27 -4.51
CA SER A 43 3.32 9.38 -4.85
C SER A 43 2.38 9.17 -3.66
N LYS A 44 2.92 9.00 -2.44
CA LYS A 44 2.14 8.92 -1.19
C LYS A 44 1.29 10.17 -0.95
N ILE A 45 1.85 11.36 -1.14
CA ILE A 45 1.13 12.64 -1.01
C ILE A 45 0.02 12.73 -2.07
N ALA A 46 0.31 12.28 -3.29
CA ALA A 46 -0.65 12.26 -4.38
C ALA A 46 -1.83 11.35 -4.06
N ILE A 47 -1.62 10.04 -3.88
CA ILE A 47 -2.70 9.06 -3.64
C ILE A 47 -3.42 9.28 -2.31
N GLY A 48 -2.71 9.77 -1.28
CA GLY A 48 -3.27 10.12 0.02
C GLY A 48 -4.24 11.30 -0.02
N SER A 49 -4.35 12.00 -1.17
CA SER A 49 -5.39 13.01 -1.39
C SER A 49 -6.80 12.40 -1.38
N LEU A 50 -6.94 11.09 -1.56
CA LEU A 50 -8.21 10.36 -1.38
C LEU A 50 -8.77 10.50 0.05
N PHE A 51 -7.93 10.83 1.03
CA PHE A 51 -8.32 10.96 2.44
C PHE A 51 -8.67 12.39 2.88
N LEU A 52 -8.78 13.34 1.93
CA LEU A 52 -8.98 14.77 2.24
C LEU A 52 -10.24 15.05 3.04
N GLU A 53 -11.34 14.35 2.72
CA GLU A 53 -12.67 14.57 3.32
C GLU A 53 -13.16 13.37 4.14
N LEU A 54 -12.30 12.35 4.36
CA LEU A 54 -12.66 11.23 5.23
C LEU A 54 -12.67 11.63 6.70
N ASP A 55 -13.57 11.02 7.48
CA ASP A 55 -13.64 11.24 8.92
C ASP A 55 -12.32 10.87 9.59
N LYS A 56 -11.74 11.85 10.27
CA LYS A 56 -10.51 11.69 11.07
C LYS A 56 -10.82 10.97 12.38
N ILE A 57 -10.88 9.64 12.37
CA ILE A 57 -11.12 8.87 13.58
C ILE A 57 -9.81 8.78 14.36
N LYS A 58 -9.70 9.57 15.45
CA LYS A 58 -8.56 9.58 16.39
C LYS A 58 -7.21 9.64 15.65
N ASP A 59 -7.07 10.51 14.66
CA ASP A 59 -5.87 10.69 13.83
C ASP A 59 -5.36 9.44 13.08
N LYS A 60 -6.19 8.39 12.96
CA LYS A 60 -5.83 7.15 12.27
C LYS A 60 -5.93 7.25 10.75
N ILE A 61 -6.65 8.24 10.23
CA ILE A 61 -6.74 8.52 8.79
C ILE A 61 -6.27 9.95 8.58
N SER A 62 -5.20 10.12 7.81
CA SER A 62 -4.66 11.45 7.49
C SER A 62 -4.29 11.52 6.02
N SER A 63 -4.62 12.65 5.37
CA SER A 63 -4.10 12.98 4.05
C SER A 63 -2.69 13.57 4.22
N PRO A 64 -1.65 12.95 3.66
CA PRO A 64 -0.30 13.49 3.70
C PRO A 64 -0.23 14.88 3.06
N SER A 65 0.66 15.71 3.57
CA SER A 65 0.89 17.08 3.09
C SER A 65 2.35 17.27 2.69
N ILE A 66 2.62 18.22 1.80
CA ILE A 66 3.97 18.67 1.51
C ILE A 66 4.48 19.42 2.74
N LEU A 67 5.55 18.93 3.35
CA LEU A 67 6.20 19.50 4.52
C LEU A 67 7.35 20.43 4.09
N PRO A 68 7.82 21.35 4.96
CA PRO A 68 8.96 22.21 4.65
C PRO A 68 10.24 21.44 4.26
N GLU A 69 10.47 20.27 4.86
CA GLU A 69 11.58 19.39 4.53
C GLU A 69 11.46 18.72 3.15
N ASN A 70 10.29 18.79 2.52
CA ASN A 70 10.09 18.29 1.17
C ASN A 70 10.45 19.32 0.10
N VAL A 71 10.66 20.58 0.46
CA VAL A 71 10.99 21.65 -0.48
C VAL A 71 12.43 21.52 -0.95
N ARG A 72 12.64 21.67 -2.26
CA ARG A 72 13.97 21.64 -2.86
C ARG A 72 14.83 22.79 -2.34
N LEU A 73 16.06 22.49 -2.00
CA LEU A 73 17.09 23.48 -1.72
C LEU A 73 18.01 23.63 -2.95
N HIS A 74 18.18 24.85 -3.44
CA HIS A 74 19.17 25.18 -4.45
C HIS A 74 19.98 26.37 -3.98
N ASN A 75 21.29 26.21 -3.90
CA ASN A 75 22.20 27.23 -3.35
C ASN A 75 21.79 27.76 -1.98
N LEU A 76 21.35 26.85 -1.08
CA LEU A 76 20.85 27.15 0.27
C LEU A 76 19.52 27.93 0.31
N GLU A 77 18.90 28.17 -0.82
CA GLU A 77 17.57 28.81 -0.91
C GLU A 77 16.47 27.78 -1.21
N THR A 78 15.35 27.89 -0.51
CA THR A 78 14.17 27.06 -0.73
C THR A 78 13.45 27.48 -1.99
N GLN A 79 13.14 26.51 -2.86
CA GLN A 79 12.51 26.74 -4.15
C GLN A 79 11.00 26.53 -4.03
N TYR A 80 10.22 27.58 -4.31
CA TYR A 80 8.76 27.57 -4.32
C TYR A 80 8.23 28.01 -5.68
N PRO A 81 7.01 27.60 -6.08
CA PRO A 81 6.16 26.64 -5.40
C PRO A 81 6.71 25.21 -5.48
N THR A 82 6.38 24.36 -4.49
CA THR A 82 6.56 22.91 -4.57
C THR A 82 5.25 22.30 -5.03
N ILE A 83 5.27 21.53 -6.13
CA ILE A 83 4.08 21.02 -6.80
C ILE A 83 4.15 19.50 -6.93
N ILE A 84 3.06 18.83 -6.61
CA ILE A 84 2.81 17.44 -6.95
C ILE A 84 1.50 17.43 -7.76
N HIS A 85 1.59 17.14 -9.05
CA HIS A 85 0.47 17.05 -9.98
C HIS A 85 0.29 15.59 -10.39
N ALA A 86 -0.86 15.04 -10.13
CA ALA A 86 -1.14 13.63 -10.31
C ALA A 86 -2.37 13.39 -11.19
N PHE A 87 -2.33 12.27 -11.91
CA PHE A 87 -3.42 11.78 -12.76
C PHE A 87 -3.71 10.34 -12.38
N ALA A 88 -4.98 9.97 -12.31
CA ALA A 88 -5.39 8.61 -11.99
C ALA A 88 -6.67 8.22 -12.71
N GLU A 89 -6.80 6.92 -12.95
CA GLU A 89 -8.07 6.30 -13.28
C GLU A 89 -8.74 5.81 -12.00
N ILE A 90 -10.00 6.18 -11.80
CA ILE A 90 -10.78 5.83 -10.63
C ILE A 90 -12.07 5.14 -11.10
N ASP A 91 -12.57 4.20 -10.31
CA ASP A 91 -13.83 3.52 -10.60
C ASP A 91 -14.98 4.52 -10.79
N SER A 92 -15.77 4.32 -11.85
CA SER A 92 -16.89 5.19 -12.19
C SER A 92 -17.95 5.31 -11.08
N GLU A 93 -18.09 4.29 -10.22
CA GLU A 93 -19.01 4.33 -9.09
C GLU A 93 -18.59 5.30 -7.98
N LEU A 94 -17.31 5.66 -7.93
CA LEU A 94 -16.78 6.68 -7.02
C LEU A 94 -16.86 8.08 -7.61
N CYS A 95 -17.03 8.19 -8.91
CA CYS A 95 -17.12 9.46 -9.62
C CYS A 95 -18.58 9.90 -9.75
N THR A 96 -18.79 11.20 -9.91
CA THR A 96 -20.11 11.76 -10.18
C THR A 96 -20.45 11.76 -11.67
N SER A 97 -19.51 11.44 -12.55
CA SER A 97 -19.67 11.33 -14.01
C SER A 97 -19.85 9.88 -14.44
N LYS A 98 -20.68 9.64 -15.46
CA LYS A 98 -21.03 8.29 -15.93
C LYS A 98 -19.98 7.62 -16.83
N ASP A 99 -18.96 8.37 -17.26
CA ASP A 99 -17.90 7.87 -18.14
C ASP A 99 -16.62 7.61 -17.34
N SER A 100 -15.67 6.86 -17.91
CA SER A 100 -14.39 6.50 -17.27
C SER A 100 -13.75 7.71 -16.57
N CYS A 101 -13.51 7.57 -15.27
CA CYS A 101 -13.09 8.67 -14.43
C CYS A 101 -11.57 8.84 -14.47
N SER A 102 -11.07 9.48 -15.47
CA SER A 102 -9.72 10.07 -15.45
C SER A 102 -9.78 11.35 -14.64
N VAL A 103 -9.04 11.40 -13.54
CA VAL A 103 -9.02 12.53 -12.60
C VAL A 103 -7.62 13.11 -12.51
N GLU A 104 -7.54 14.44 -12.54
CA GLU A 104 -6.28 15.14 -12.26
C GLU A 104 -6.42 16.03 -11.02
N TRP A 105 -5.34 16.18 -10.27
CA TRP A 105 -5.31 17.08 -9.11
C TRP A 105 -3.90 17.53 -8.80
N LYS A 106 -3.79 18.66 -8.11
CA LYS A 106 -2.51 19.20 -7.64
C LYS A 106 -2.50 19.39 -6.13
N ARG A 107 -1.36 19.08 -5.54
CA ARG A 107 -1.01 19.45 -4.17
C ARG A 107 0.13 20.46 -4.26
N VAL A 108 -0.05 21.64 -3.70
CA VAL A 108 0.91 22.74 -3.86
C VAL A 108 1.24 23.34 -2.50
N LEU A 109 2.53 23.58 -2.27
CA LEU A 109 3.04 24.41 -1.18
C LEU A 109 3.63 25.69 -1.79
N GLU A 110 2.87 26.79 -1.69
CA GLU A 110 3.17 28.04 -2.38
C GLU A 110 4.36 28.81 -1.80
N LYS A 111 4.57 28.72 -0.48
CA LYS A 111 5.57 29.54 0.22
C LYS A 111 5.97 28.95 1.57
N HIS A 112 7.07 29.43 2.10
CA HIS A 112 7.54 29.14 3.44
C HIS A 112 6.44 29.40 4.49
N ARG A 113 6.29 28.48 5.46
CA ARG A 113 5.22 28.49 6.47
C ARG A 113 3.79 28.43 5.89
N GLY A 114 3.64 28.12 4.61
CA GLY A 114 2.35 27.84 3.99
C GLY A 114 1.79 26.48 4.41
N LYS A 115 0.54 26.24 4.02
CA LYS A 115 -0.09 24.90 4.10
C LYS A 115 -0.26 24.37 2.69
N THR A 116 -0.15 23.05 2.52
CA THR A 116 -0.45 22.39 1.25
C THR A 116 -1.89 22.70 0.84
N THR A 117 -2.06 23.24 -0.38
CA THR A 117 -3.39 23.66 -0.85
C THR A 117 -4.29 22.45 -1.12
N LYS A 118 -5.60 22.65 -0.88
CA LYS A 118 -6.67 21.72 -1.27
C LYS A 118 -7.44 22.22 -2.50
N ILE A 119 -7.26 23.50 -2.87
CA ILE A 119 -8.06 24.17 -3.89
C ILE A 119 -7.92 23.49 -5.25
N GLN A 120 -6.70 23.06 -5.59
CA GLN A 120 -6.40 22.38 -6.85
C GLN A 120 -6.60 20.85 -6.78
N ALA A 121 -7.15 20.35 -5.66
CA ALA A 121 -7.53 18.95 -5.47
C ALA A 121 -9.05 18.76 -5.28
N ARG A 122 -9.86 19.67 -5.84
CA ARG A 122 -11.33 19.67 -5.67
C ARG A 122 -11.99 18.39 -6.17
N GLU A 123 -11.52 17.83 -7.28
CA GLU A 123 -12.07 16.58 -7.82
C GLU A 123 -11.80 15.41 -6.85
N MET A 124 -10.58 15.32 -6.31
CA MET A 124 -10.26 14.33 -5.30
C MET A 124 -11.05 14.53 -3.98
N SER A 125 -11.30 15.79 -3.59
CA SER A 125 -12.17 16.08 -2.43
C SER A 125 -13.61 15.61 -2.66
N LYS A 126 -14.17 15.79 -3.86
CA LYS A 126 -15.51 15.28 -4.21
C LYS A 126 -15.56 13.74 -4.15
N ILE A 127 -14.55 13.07 -4.70
CA ILE A 127 -14.43 11.61 -4.67
C ILE A 127 -14.30 11.12 -3.22
N SER A 128 -13.47 11.77 -2.41
CA SER A 128 -13.30 11.50 -0.98
C SER A 128 -14.64 11.64 -0.21
N ASP A 129 -15.39 12.69 -0.46
CA ASP A 129 -16.71 12.92 0.14
C ASP A 129 -17.74 11.85 -0.30
N ASN A 130 -17.72 11.46 -1.59
CA ASN A 130 -18.58 10.38 -2.10
C ASN A 130 -18.22 9.03 -1.45
N LEU A 131 -16.93 8.74 -1.34
CA LEU A 131 -16.42 7.54 -0.65
C LEU A 131 -16.89 7.52 0.82
N GLN A 132 -16.84 8.65 1.52
CA GLN A 132 -17.35 8.79 2.89
C GLN A 132 -18.86 8.51 2.95
N LYS A 133 -19.64 8.98 1.97
CA LYS A 133 -21.09 8.73 1.88
C LYS A 133 -21.40 7.25 1.65
N ILE A 134 -20.68 6.58 0.74
CA ILE A 134 -20.79 5.14 0.48
C ILE A 134 -20.58 4.35 1.79
N ILE A 135 -19.52 4.69 2.53
CA ILE A 135 -19.20 4.02 3.80
C ILE A 135 -20.30 4.24 4.84
N ARG A 136 -20.77 5.49 5.01
CA ARG A 136 -21.85 5.81 5.99
C ARG A 136 -23.17 5.12 5.69
N LYS A 137 -23.48 4.94 4.39
CA LYS A 137 -24.70 4.24 3.95
C LYS A 137 -24.52 2.73 3.88
N ASN A 138 -23.31 2.23 4.09
CA ASN A 138 -22.96 0.81 3.95
C ASN A 138 -23.34 0.23 2.58
N GLU A 139 -23.10 1.00 1.50
CA GLU A 139 -23.39 0.57 0.12
C GLU A 139 -22.29 -0.43 -0.34
N ASP A 140 -22.71 -1.49 -1.04
CA ASP A 140 -21.82 -2.52 -1.60
C ASP A 140 -21.14 -2.03 -2.89
N LYS A 141 -20.38 -0.94 -2.76
CA LYS A 141 -19.59 -0.34 -3.84
C LYS A 141 -18.09 -0.51 -3.60
N PRO A 142 -17.28 -0.62 -4.67
CA PRO A 142 -15.85 -0.84 -4.55
C PRO A 142 -15.13 0.35 -3.91
N LEU A 143 -14.36 0.08 -2.87
CA LEU A 143 -13.46 1.04 -2.25
C LEU A 143 -12.02 0.68 -2.61
N PRO A 144 -11.23 1.62 -3.18
CA PRO A 144 -9.86 1.32 -3.57
C PRO A 144 -8.95 1.17 -2.36
N LEU A 145 -8.08 0.17 -2.39
CA LEU A 145 -7.01 0.06 -1.40
C LEU A 145 -5.94 1.10 -1.70
N ILE A 146 -5.57 1.90 -0.68
CA ILE A 146 -4.44 2.81 -0.71
C ILE A 146 -3.57 2.51 0.50
N ALA A 147 -2.29 2.16 0.27
CA ALA A 147 -1.36 1.87 1.36
C ALA A 147 0.09 2.24 1.00
N TYR A 148 0.87 2.60 2.02
CA TYR A 148 2.31 2.88 1.91
C TYR A 148 3.08 2.13 2.99
N TYR A 149 4.12 1.41 2.56
CA TYR A 149 5.03 0.63 3.41
C TYR A 149 6.45 1.15 3.26
N SER A 150 7.01 1.74 4.33
CA SER A 150 8.39 2.23 4.33
C SER A 150 9.40 1.15 4.75
N THR A 151 10.68 1.49 4.67
CA THR A 151 11.78 0.67 5.20
C THR A 151 11.69 0.47 6.72
N ASP A 152 11.09 1.41 7.45
CA ASP A 152 10.92 1.35 8.91
C ASP A 152 9.70 0.53 9.36
N ARG A 153 8.98 -0.13 8.41
CA ARG A 153 7.74 -0.87 8.66
C ARG A 153 7.81 -1.91 9.78
N PHE A 154 9.03 -2.34 10.17
CA PHE A 154 9.25 -3.33 11.23
C PHE A 154 10.01 -2.82 12.45
N LYS A 155 10.55 -1.59 12.42
CA LYS A 155 11.42 -1.06 13.49
C LYS A 155 10.67 -0.52 14.71
N LYS A 156 9.41 -0.16 14.57
CA LYS A 156 8.60 0.44 15.65
C LYS A 156 7.27 -0.27 15.79
N GLU A 157 7.02 -0.86 16.97
CA GLU A 157 5.70 -1.33 17.34
C GLU A 157 4.83 -0.13 17.76
N LYS A 158 3.67 0.06 17.13
CA LYS A 158 2.67 0.98 17.68
C LYS A 158 2.08 0.39 18.94
N LYS A 159 2.19 1.10 20.05
CA LYS A 159 1.37 0.86 21.24
C LYS A 159 -0.06 1.28 20.89
N ASP A 160 -1.01 0.39 21.11
CA ASP A 160 -2.45 0.58 20.91
C ASP A 160 -2.96 0.70 19.46
N VAL A 161 -3.33 -0.44 18.91
CA VAL A 161 -4.44 -0.49 17.97
C VAL A 161 -5.62 -1.10 18.72
N GLY A 162 -6.28 -0.28 19.53
CA GLY A 162 -7.54 -0.70 20.12
C GLY A 162 -8.47 -1.21 19.02
N VAL A 163 -8.88 -2.47 19.09
CA VAL A 163 -9.93 -3.08 18.29
C VAL A 163 -11.26 -2.42 18.68
N THR A 164 -11.39 -1.13 18.41
CA THR A 164 -12.60 -0.37 18.71
C THR A 164 -13.32 -0.03 17.43
N ALA A 165 -14.55 -0.40 17.36
CA ALA A 165 -15.56 -0.28 16.31
C ALA A 165 -15.59 -1.48 15.34
N LYS A 166 -16.30 -2.54 15.74
CA LYS A 166 -16.86 -3.53 14.81
C LYS A 166 -17.70 -2.79 13.76
N GLY A 167 -17.44 -3.00 12.49
CA GLY A 167 -18.39 -2.73 11.42
C GLY A 167 -18.07 -1.62 10.42
N SER A 168 -17.11 -0.70 10.62
CA SER A 168 -16.86 0.34 9.61
C SER A 168 -15.78 -0.06 8.60
N ARG A 169 -16.09 0.06 7.30
CA ARG A 169 -15.15 -0.13 6.18
C ARG A 169 -13.97 0.86 6.24
N LEU A 170 -14.10 2.02 6.91
CA LEU A 170 -12.99 2.96 7.17
C LEU A 170 -11.78 2.32 7.85
N ARG A 171 -11.96 1.21 8.57
CA ARG A 171 -10.85 0.49 9.22
C ARG A 171 -9.79 0.03 8.22
N GLY A 172 -10.17 -0.25 6.98
CA GLY A 172 -9.24 -0.59 5.91
C GLY A 172 -8.24 0.53 5.58
N TYR A 173 -8.58 1.78 5.91
CA TYR A 173 -7.71 2.95 5.72
C TYR A 173 -6.92 3.36 6.97
N TYR A 174 -7.16 2.73 8.14
CA TYR A 174 -6.43 3.11 9.35
C TYR A 174 -4.93 2.93 9.16
N ASN A 175 -4.19 4.02 9.43
CA ASN A 175 -2.74 4.06 9.31
C ASN A 175 -2.20 3.63 7.93
N ALA A 176 -3.01 3.72 6.88
CA ALA A 176 -2.63 3.28 5.54
C ALA A 176 -1.48 4.09 4.94
N MET A 177 -1.31 5.34 5.37
CA MET A 177 -0.19 6.22 4.99
C MET A 177 0.92 6.27 6.05
N ASP A 178 0.77 5.53 7.14
CA ASP A 178 1.79 5.43 8.16
C ASP A 178 2.84 4.39 7.76
N GLN A 179 4.06 4.63 8.19
CA GLN A 179 5.23 3.84 7.81
C GLN A 179 5.34 2.47 8.51
N LEU A 180 4.39 2.10 9.38
CA LEU A 180 4.55 0.98 10.31
C LEU A 180 3.53 -0.13 10.08
N THR A 181 4.01 -1.36 9.94
CA THR A 181 3.19 -2.58 9.99
C THR A 181 2.93 -2.97 11.44
N ASN A 182 1.70 -3.33 11.77
CA ASN A 182 1.36 -3.75 13.13
C ASN A 182 1.16 -5.26 13.22
N ILE A 183 2.27 -6.02 13.40
CA ILE A 183 2.24 -7.47 13.52
C ILE A 183 1.35 -7.93 14.68
N LYS A 184 1.38 -7.23 15.82
CA LYS A 184 0.56 -7.59 16.99
C LYS A 184 -0.93 -7.52 16.68
N PHE A 185 -1.34 -6.54 15.88
CA PHE A 185 -2.73 -6.43 15.43
C PHE A 185 -3.18 -7.68 14.65
N PHE A 186 -2.32 -8.20 13.75
CA PHE A 186 -2.65 -9.40 12.97
C PHE A 186 -2.72 -10.65 13.83
N LEU A 187 -1.83 -10.78 14.81
CA LEU A 187 -1.88 -11.90 15.76
C LEU A 187 -3.17 -11.88 16.57
N GLU A 188 -3.55 -10.73 17.10
CA GLU A 188 -4.81 -10.55 17.83
C GLU A 188 -6.02 -10.82 16.91
N LEU A 189 -5.94 -10.42 15.65
CA LEU A 189 -6.96 -10.72 14.67
C LEU A 189 -7.10 -12.23 14.46
N PHE A 190 -6.00 -12.93 14.12
CA PHE A 190 -6.02 -14.37 13.94
C PHE A 190 -6.57 -15.09 15.17
N LYS A 191 -6.15 -14.68 16.36
CA LYS A 191 -6.67 -15.19 17.63
C LYS A 191 -8.17 -14.98 17.75
N THR A 192 -8.63 -13.74 17.60
CA THR A 192 -10.03 -13.37 17.77
C THR A 192 -10.93 -14.08 16.76
N GLU A 193 -10.53 -14.10 15.49
CA GLU A 193 -11.30 -14.75 14.43
C GLU A 193 -11.29 -16.29 14.57
N THR A 194 -10.18 -16.89 15.03
CA THR A 194 -10.13 -18.32 15.31
C THR A 194 -11.05 -18.69 16.50
N LEU A 195 -11.04 -17.88 17.56
CA LEU A 195 -11.97 -18.08 18.69
C LEU A 195 -13.43 -17.91 18.25
N TYR A 196 -13.72 -16.95 17.38
CA TYR A 196 -15.05 -16.77 16.80
C TYR A 196 -15.49 -18.04 16.03
N GLU A 197 -14.61 -18.58 15.14
CA GLU A 197 -14.89 -19.83 14.40
C GLU A 197 -15.21 -21.00 15.34
N LEU A 198 -14.44 -21.15 16.41
CA LEU A 198 -14.63 -22.22 17.40
C LEU A 198 -15.94 -22.05 18.20
N GLN A 199 -16.26 -20.81 18.58
CA GLN A 199 -17.44 -20.51 19.42
C GLN A 199 -18.75 -20.61 18.64
N HIS A 200 -18.76 -20.15 17.38
CA HIS A 200 -19.97 -20.06 16.56
C HIS A 200 -20.11 -21.21 15.56
N GLN A 201 -19.09 -22.06 15.39
CA GLN A 201 -19.02 -23.11 14.39
C GLN A 201 -19.22 -22.59 12.94
N GLU A 202 -18.88 -21.33 12.72
CA GLU A 202 -18.95 -20.63 11.44
C GLU A 202 -17.56 -20.21 11.00
N LYS A 203 -17.25 -20.33 9.69
CA LYS A 203 -15.96 -19.90 9.15
C LYS A 203 -15.90 -18.38 9.03
N SER A 204 -14.83 -17.78 9.54
CA SER A 204 -14.53 -16.36 9.31
C SER A 204 -14.07 -16.16 7.87
N ILE A 205 -14.87 -15.44 7.08
CA ILE A 205 -14.51 -15.09 5.69
C ILE A 205 -13.24 -14.22 5.70
N GLN A 206 -13.13 -13.31 6.67
CA GLN A 206 -11.96 -12.45 6.86
C GLN A 206 -10.68 -13.26 7.02
N LEU A 207 -10.71 -14.28 7.88
CA LEU A 207 -9.57 -15.16 8.11
C LEU A 207 -9.28 -16.02 6.86
N ALA A 208 -10.31 -16.48 6.17
CA ALA A 208 -10.18 -17.26 4.94
C ALA A 208 -9.51 -16.46 3.81
N VAL A 209 -9.87 -15.17 3.62
CA VAL A 209 -9.22 -14.28 2.66
C VAL A 209 -7.72 -14.14 2.94
N VAL A 210 -7.36 -13.91 4.20
CA VAL A 210 -5.95 -13.75 4.60
C VAL A 210 -5.18 -15.05 4.41
N LYS A 211 -5.73 -16.19 4.84
CA LYS A 211 -5.10 -17.52 4.66
C LYS A 211 -4.84 -17.80 3.19
N ARG A 212 -5.86 -17.61 2.34
CA ARG A 212 -5.74 -17.83 0.89
C ARG A 212 -4.68 -16.94 0.25
N ALA A 213 -4.62 -15.66 0.59
CA ALA A 213 -3.62 -14.74 0.04
C ALA A 213 -2.19 -15.16 0.44
N VAL A 214 -1.98 -15.63 1.68
CA VAL A 214 -0.70 -16.15 2.15
C VAL A 214 -0.32 -17.43 1.40
N GLU A 215 -1.23 -18.40 1.29
CA GLU A 215 -0.98 -19.68 0.58
C GLU A 215 -0.68 -19.47 -0.90
N GLU A 216 -1.31 -18.49 -1.55
CA GLU A 216 -1.06 -18.13 -2.93
C GLU A 216 0.26 -17.36 -3.13
N CYS A 217 0.63 -16.51 -2.18
CA CYS A 217 1.84 -15.70 -2.26
C CYS A 217 3.10 -16.48 -1.88
N ILE A 218 2.99 -17.42 -0.94
CA ILE A 218 4.13 -18.14 -0.37
C ILE A 218 4.02 -19.63 -0.70
N GLU A 219 4.66 -20.05 -1.79
CA GLU A 219 4.60 -21.44 -2.27
C GLU A 219 4.96 -22.49 -1.22
N ASP A 220 5.89 -22.17 -0.32
CA ASP A 220 6.33 -23.08 0.75
C ASP A 220 5.41 -23.08 1.99
N CYS A 221 4.44 -22.17 2.04
CA CYS A 221 3.41 -22.17 3.07
C CYS A 221 2.27 -23.12 2.65
N ALA A 222 2.08 -24.20 3.42
CA ALA A 222 0.94 -25.10 3.22
C ALA A 222 -0.31 -24.53 3.89
N LYS A 223 -0.17 -24.06 5.14
CA LYS A 223 -1.26 -23.48 5.93
C LYS A 223 -0.73 -22.46 6.92
N ILE A 224 -1.59 -21.52 7.27
CA ILE A 224 -1.38 -20.61 8.39
C ILE A 224 -2.60 -20.66 9.29
N TYR A 225 -2.39 -20.86 10.60
CA TYR A 225 -3.48 -20.93 11.58
C TYR A 225 -3.00 -20.53 12.98
N TYR A 226 -3.94 -20.10 13.79
CA TYR A 226 -3.70 -19.79 15.19
C TYR A 226 -4.02 -21.02 16.04
N ASP A 227 -3.04 -21.47 16.82
CA ASP A 227 -3.22 -22.55 17.78
C ASP A 227 -3.55 -21.97 19.16
N VAL A 228 -4.79 -22.25 19.59
CA VAL A 228 -5.31 -21.73 20.86
C VAL A 228 -4.61 -22.35 22.07
N SER A 229 -4.18 -23.62 21.95
CA SER A 229 -3.53 -24.35 23.06
C SER A 229 -2.14 -23.79 23.37
N TYR A 230 -1.42 -23.39 22.32
CA TYR A 230 -0.07 -22.81 22.44
C TYR A 230 -0.06 -21.28 22.44
N ASP A 231 -1.22 -20.63 22.20
CA ASP A 231 -1.34 -19.17 22.05
C ASP A 231 -0.38 -18.61 21.00
N LYS A 232 -0.26 -19.29 19.85
CA LYS A 232 0.72 -18.97 18.79
C LYS A 232 0.11 -19.04 17.39
N LEU A 233 0.54 -18.13 16.52
CA LEU A 233 0.35 -18.26 15.08
C LEU A 233 1.38 -19.24 14.55
N LEU A 234 0.91 -20.33 13.92
CA LEU A 234 1.73 -21.39 13.36
C LEU A 234 1.65 -21.38 11.84
N ILE A 235 2.76 -21.74 11.22
CA ILE A 235 2.89 -21.86 9.78
C ILE A 235 3.36 -23.28 9.47
N ASP A 236 2.60 -23.95 8.63
CA ASP A 236 2.95 -25.26 8.07
C ASP A 236 3.85 -25.04 6.86
N VAL A 237 5.13 -25.38 7.00
CA VAL A 237 6.16 -25.20 5.96
C VAL A 237 6.34 -26.50 5.22
N LYS A 238 5.97 -26.54 3.93
CA LYS A 238 5.99 -27.75 3.08
C LYS A 238 7.38 -28.39 3.01
N SER A 239 8.42 -27.57 2.80
CA SER A 239 9.80 -28.05 2.64
C SER A 239 10.38 -28.66 3.90
N ALA A 240 9.96 -28.18 5.07
CA ALA A 240 10.41 -28.69 6.36
C ALA A 240 9.52 -29.82 6.89
N ASN A 241 8.30 -29.98 6.38
CA ASN A 241 7.24 -30.84 6.93
C ASN A 241 7.07 -30.62 8.44
N GLU A 242 7.08 -29.35 8.85
CA GLU A 242 7.16 -28.93 10.24
C GLU A 242 6.30 -27.68 10.49
N LEU A 243 5.71 -27.62 11.68
CA LEU A 243 4.98 -26.46 12.16
C LEU A 243 5.92 -25.47 12.83
N ILE A 244 6.08 -24.30 12.23
CA ILE A 244 6.99 -23.27 12.74
C ILE A 244 6.19 -22.10 13.31
N PRO A 245 6.45 -21.69 14.57
CA PRO A 245 5.87 -20.48 15.12
C PRO A 245 6.28 -19.25 14.29
N PHE A 246 5.33 -18.35 14.06
CA PHE A 246 5.53 -17.14 13.25
C PHE A 246 6.78 -16.33 13.66
N PHE A 247 7.02 -16.18 14.97
CA PHE A 247 8.18 -15.46 15.48
C PHE A 247 9.51 -16.20 15.35
N SER A 248 9.47 -17.49 15.06
CA SER A 248 10.68 -18.31 14.81
C SER A 248 11.09 -18.29 13.33
N LEU A 249 10.29 -17.69 12.46
CA LEU A 249 10.63 -17.49 11.05
C LEU A 249 11.78 -16.49 10.90
N SER A 250 12.54 -16.61 9.82
CA SER A 250 13.51 -15.58 9.44
C SER A 250 12.83 -14.23 9.19
N ASP A 251 13.57 -13.15 9.41
CA ASP A 251 13.05 -11.79 9.28
C ASP A 251 12.42 -11.53 7.89
N GLY A 252 13.03 -12.03 6.82
CA GLY A 252 12.52 -11.87 5.47
C GLY A 252 11.17 -12.55 5.25
N VAL A 253 11.04 -13.81 5.70
CA VAL A 253 9.77 -14.57 5.60
C VAL A 253 8.68 -13.88 6.43
N ARG A 254 9.01 -13.50 7.65
CA ARG A 254 8.08 -12.80 8.55
C ARG A 254 7.62 -11.47 7.99
N THR A 255 8.53 -10.72 7.38
CA THR A 255 8.27 -9.44 6.71
C THR A 255 7.28 -9.59 5.56
N THR A 256 7.52 -10.57 4.68
CA THR A 256 6.65 -10.82 3.51
C THR A 256 5.29 -11.32 3.95
N LEU A 257 5.23 -12.25 4.89
CA LEU A 257 3.97 -12.74 5.46
C LEU A 257 3.14 -11.59 6.03
N SER A 258 3.76 -10.73 6.84
CA SER A 258 3.09 -9.58 7.45
C SER A 258 2.53 -8.63 6.40
N LEU A 259 3.29 -8.35 5.35
CA LEU A 259 2.86 -7.49 4.24
C LEU A 259 1.65 -8.08 3.52
N VAL A 260 1.72 -9.37 3.15
CA VAL A 260 0.64 -10.06 2.44
C VAL A 260 -0.63 -10.14 3.30
N MET A 261 -0.48 -10.50 4.59
CA MET A 261 -1.60 -10.55 5.53
C MET A 261 -2.28 -9.18 5.66
N GLU A 262 -1.49 -8.11 5.77
CA GLU A 262 -2.02 -6.76 5.90
C GLU A 262 -2.78 -6.31 4.65
N ILE A 263 -2.21 -6.48 3.47
CA ILE A 263 -2.87 -6.14 2.21
C ILE A 263 -4.19 -6.91 2.07
N ALA A 264 -4.17 -8.23 2.27
CA ALA A 264 -5.36 -9.08 2.16
C ALA A 264 -6.46 -8.68 3.16
N PHE A 265 -6.06 -8.39 4.40
CA PHE A 265 -6.97 -7.94 5.43
C PHE A 265 -7.63 -6.59 5.08
N ARG A 266 -6.85 -5.62 4.60
CA ARG A 266 -7.37 -4.33 4.16
C ARG A 266 -8.34 -4.47 2.98
N CYS A 267 -8.04 -5.36 2.01
CA CYS A 267 -8.94 -5.67 0.90
C CYS A 267 -10.30 -6.14 1.41
N TYR A 268 -10.33 -7.07 2.37
CA TYR A 268 -11.57 -7.54 2.96
C TYR A 268 -12.31 -6.46 3.75
N LEU A 269 -11.61 -5.69 4.59
CA LEU A 269 -12.24 -4.61 5.36
C LEU A 269 -12.88 -3.55 4.47
N LEU A 270 -12.23 -3.21 3.36
CA LEU A 270 -12.76 -2.22 2.40
C LEU A 270 -13.91 -2.78 1.58
N ASN A 271 -13.87 -4.06 1.20
CA ASN A 271 -14.82 -4.68 0.29
C ASN A 271 -15.34 -6.03 0.81
N PRO A 272 -16.02 -6.06 1.99
CA PRO A 272 -16.47 -7.31 2.61
C PRO A 272 -17.53 -8.06 1.76
N TYR A 273 -18.28 -7.35 0.94
CA TYR A 273 -19.29 -7.93 0.02
C TYR A 273 -18.66 -8.81 -1.07
N LEU A 274 -17.35 -8.66 -1.37
CA LEU A 274 -16.63 -9.53 -2.30
C LEU A 274 -16.29 -10.91 -1.69
N GLY A 275 -16.57 -11.10 -0.40
CA GLY A 275 -16.36 -12.38 0.27
C GLY A 275 -14.92 -12.86 0.18
N ILE A 276 -14.76 -14.15 -0.16
CA ILE A 276 -13.44 -14.81 -0.26
C ILE A 276 -12.54 -14.25 -1.38
N ASP A 277 -13.12 -13.58 -2.37
CA ASP A 277 -12.39 -13.01 -3.51
C ASP A 277 -11.96 -11.56 -3.29
N ALA A 278 -12.16 -11.01 -2.08
CA ALA A 278 -11.82 -9.63 -1.76
C ALA A 278 -10.36 -9.26 -2.10
N ALA A 279 -9.39 -10.14 -1.82
CA ALA A 279 -7.98 -9.90 -2.17
C ALA A 279 -7.73 -9.85 -3.68
N LYS A 280 -8.49 -10.64 -4.47
CA LYS A 280 -8.36 -10.71 -5.93
C LYS A 280 -9.04 -9.54 -6.66
N LEU A 281 -10.20 -9.13 -6.17
CA LEU A 281 -11.08 -8.20 -6.86
C LEU A 281 -10.90 -6.75 -6.40
N THR A 282 -10.31 -6.51 -5.24
CA THR A 282 -10.05 -5.14 -4.78
C THR A 282 -9.00 -4.46 -5.64
N GLU A 283 -9.36 -3.32 -6.19
CA GLU A 283 -8.44 -2.42 -6.88
C GLU A 283 -7.74 -1.47 -5.90
N GLY A 284 -6.62 -0.90 -6.31
CA GLY A 284 -5.93 0.11 -5.51
C GLY A 284 -4.49 0.34 -5.89
N VAL A 285 -3.81 1.15 -5.08
CA VAL A 285 -2.39 1.47 -5.23
C VAL A 285 -1.65 1.17 -3.94
N VAL A 286 -0.61 0.37 -4.03
CA VAL A 286 0.26 0.02 -2.90
C VAL A 286 1.69 0.46 -3.19
N LEU A 287 2.22 1.30 -2.32
CA LEU A 287 3.60 1.78 -2.38
C LEU A 287 4.46 1.00 -1.39
N ILE A 288 5.61 0.47 -1.85
CA ILE A 288 6.53 -0.30 -0.99
C ILE A 288 7.96 0.20 -1.19
N ASP A 289 8.55 0.74 -0.14
CA ASP A 289 9.96 1.11 -0.16
C ASP A 289 10.83 -0.09 0.20
N GLU A 290 11.87 -0.37 -0.61
CA GLU A 290 12.76 -1.53 -0.49
C GLU A 290 11.98 -2.85 -0.34
N ILE A 291 11.31 -3.27 -1.41
CA ILE A 291 10.54 -4.52 -1.42
C ILE A 291 11.39 -5.75 -1.07
N ASP A 292 12.68 -5.71 -1.37
CA ASP A 292 13.69 -6.74 -1.12
C ASP A 292 14.23 -6.77 0.31
N LEU A 293 13.78 -5.87 1.20
CA LEU A 293 14.29 -5.74 2.56
C LEU A 293 14.23 -7.07 3.32
N HIS A 294 15.41 -7.57 3.74
CA HIS A 294 15.61 -8.87 4.42
C HIS A 294 15.23 -10.11 3.60
N LEU A 295 14.86 -9.99 2.32
CA LEU A 295 14.51 -11.16 1.50
C LEU A 295 15.74 -11.98 1.10
N HIS A 296 15.64 -13.30 1.29
CA HIS A 296 16.60 -14.24 0.72
C HIS A 296 16.54 -14.19 -0.84
N PRO A 297 17.66 -14.41 -1.56
CA PRO A 297 17.71 -14.37 -3.02
C PRO A 297 16.62 -15.21 -3.73
N THR A 298 16.27 -16.37 -3.19
CA THR A 298 15.20 -17.22 -3.72
C THR A 298 13.83 -16.51 -3.73
N TRP A 299 13.54 -15.73 -2.70
CA TRP A 299 12.29 -14.97 -2.57
C TRP A 299 12.30 -13.71 -3.43
N GLN A 300 13.45 -13.05 -3.56
CA GLN A 300 13.61 -11.90 -4.46
C GLN A 300 13.22 -12.22 -5.90
N LYS A 301 13.49 -13.45 -6.37
CA LYS A 301 13.12 -13.91 -7.73
C LYS A 301 11.62 -14.10 -7.93
N LYS A 302 10.83 -14.22 -6.87
CA LYS A 302 9.42 -14.61 -6.94
C LYS A 302 8.45 -13.53 -6.48
N ILE A 303 8.90 -12.60 -5.60
CA ILE A 303 8.03 -11.64 -4.89
C ILE A 303 7.11 -10.84 -5.84
N VAL A 304 7.59 -10.45 -7.02
CA VAL A 304 6.78 -9.72 -8.01
C VAL A 304 5.64 -10.60 -8.53
N ALA A 305 5.96 -11.83 -8.94
CA ALA A 305 4.97 -12.78 -9.45
C ALA A 305 3.97 -13.20 -8.36
N ASP A 306 4.44 -13.37 -7.12
CA ASP A 306 3.64 -13.79 -5.98
C ASP A 306 2.65 -12.70 -5.57
N LEU A 307 3.07 -11.45 -5.47
CA LEU A 307 2.17 -10.32 -5.20
C LEU A 307 1.14 -10.13 -6.32
N ARG A 308 1.54 -10.25 -7.59
CA ARG A 308 0.61 -10.17 -8.72
C ARG A 308 -0.40 -11.32 -8.73
N ARG A 309 -0.01 -12.51 -8.32
CA ARG A 309 -0.89 -13.67 -8.21
C ARG A 309 -1.92 -13.48 -7.09
N ALA A 310 -1.49 -13.01 -5.92
CA ALA A 310 -2.36 -12.80 -4.78
C ALA A 310 -3.27 -11.57 -4.94
N PHE A 311 -2.78 -10.50 -5.61
CA PHE A 311 -3.45 -9.21 -5.72
C PHE A 311 -3.43 -8.68 -7.16
N PRO A 312 -4.08 -9.34 -8.13
CA PRO A 312 -3.95 -9.03 -9.57
C PRO A 312 -4.47 -7.63 -9.95
N ASN A 313 -5.39 -7.06 -9.17
CA ASN A 313 -6.02 -5.77 -9.44
C ASN A 313 -5.36 -4.59 -8.68
N ILE A 314 -4.34 -4.86 -7.87
CA ILE A 314 -3.59 -3.81 -7.19
C ILE A 314 -2.43 -3.34 -8.07
N GLN A 315 -2.26 -2.02 -8.18
CA GLN A 315 -1.07 -1.41 -8.75
C GLN A 315 0.01 -1.32 -7.67
N PHE A 316 1.16 -1.92 -7.93
CA PHE A 316 2.32 -1.81 -7.06
C PHE A 316 3.32 -0.80 -7.62
N ILE A 317 3.80 0.12 -6.79
CA ILE A 317 4.92 1.02 -7.08
C ILE A 317 5.95 0.76 -6.00
N VAL A 318 7.07 0.15 -6.36
CA VAL A 318 8.05 -0.36 -5.40
C VAL A 318 9.45 0.14 -5.72
N THR A 319 10.27 0.32 -4.67
CA THR A 319 11.71 0.52 -4.85
C THR A 319 12.47 -0.74 -4.52
N THR A 320 13.62 -0.93 -5.15
CA THR A 320 14.52 -2.04 -4.86
C THR A 320 15.96 -1.72 -5.26
N HIS A 321 16.90 -2.38 -4.60
CA HIS A 321 18.30 -2.47 -5.00
C HIS A 321 18.68 -3.86 -5.50
N ALA A 322 17.80 -4.86 -5.39
CA ALA A 322 18.09 -6.25 -5.68
C ALA A 322 17.98 -6.56 -7.18
N PRO A 323 19.08 -6.94 -7.86
CA PRO A 323 19.03 -7.33 -9.28
C PRO A 323 18.07 -8.49 -9.56
N LEU A 324 17.88 -9.39 -8.59
CA LEU A 324 16.97 -10.54 -8.72
C LEU A 324 15.50 -10.12 -8.75
N VAL A 325 15.11 -9.07 -8.02
CA VAL A 325 13.76 -8.50 -8.10
C VAL A 325 13.56 -7.84 -9.46
N ILE A 326 14.56 -7.07 -9.93
CA ILE A 326 14.52 -6.42 -11.24
C ILE A 326 14.34 -7.45 -12.36
N GLY A 327 15.15 -8.51 -12.37
CA GLY A 327 15.08 -9.58 -13.36
C GLY A 327 13.81 -10.45 -13.27
N SER A 328 13.02 -10.34 -12.21
CA SER A 328 11.76 -11.09 -12.06
C SER A 328 10.54 -10.38 -12.67
N LEU A 329 10.70 -9.12 -13.12
CA LEU A 329 9.62 -8.34 -13.72
C LEU A 329 9.36 -8.82 -15.14
N LYS A 330 8.25 -9.54 -15.37
CA LYS A 330 7.83 -9.99 -16.71
C LYS A 330 6.95 -8.98 -17.44
N GLU A 331 6.14 -8.23 -16.68
CA GLU A 331 5.20 -7.24 -17.20
C GLU A 331 5.08 -6.10 -16.21
N GLY A 332 5.26 -4.87 -16.66
CA GLY A 332 5.28 -3.68 -15.82
C GLY A 332 6.23 -2.62 -16.37
N ALA A 333 6.54 -1.62 -15.55
CA ALA A 333 7.52 -0.60 -15.89
C ALA A 333 8.73 -0.68 -14.95
N LEU A 334 9.90 -0.52 -15.54
CA LEU A 334 11.17 -0.36 -14.83
C LEU A 334 11.68 1.07 -15.01
N PHE A 335 11.89 1.75 -13.90
CA PHE A 335 12.41 3.11 -13.85
C PHE A 335 13.77 3.14 -13.18
N ASN A 336 14.73 3.77 -13.80
CA ASN A 336 16.01 4.06 -13.17
C ASN A 336 16.12 5.56 -12.86
N ILE A 337 16.39 5.89 -11.61
CA ILE A 337 16.69 7.27 -11.21
C ILE A 337 18.21 7.44 -11.09
N SER A 338 18.75 8.31 -11.92
CA SER A 338 20.16 8.71 -11.90
C SER A 338 20.27 10.21 -12.12
N GLU A 339 21.12 10.89 -11.33
CA GLU A 339 21.35 12.34 -11.43
C GLU A 339 20.05 13.16 -11.40
N ASN A 340 19.12 12.78 -10.54
CA ASN A 340 17.79 13.39 -10.41
C ASN A 340 16.92 13.35 -11.69
N LYS A 341 17.24 12.45 -12.62
CA LYS A 341 16.47 12.19 -13.84
C LYS A 341 15.94 10.76 -13.81
N LEU A 342 14.74 10.58 -14.40
CA LEU A 342 14.11 9.28 -14.54
C LEU A 342 14.32 8.75 -15.97
N TYR A 343 14.75 7.51 -16.05
CA TYR A 343 14.88 6.77 -17.30
C TYR A 343 13.93 5.58 -17.23
N GLN A 344 12.96 5.53 -18.13
CA GLN A 344 12.05 4.41 -18.25
C GLN A 344 12.62 3.40 -19.22
N PHE A 345 12.72 2.15 -18.80
CA PHE A 345 13.04 1.03 -19.67
C PHE A 345 11.75 0.37 -20.10
N GLN A 346 11.49 0.38 -21.42
CA GLN A 346 10.42 -0.44 -21.99
C GLN A 346 10.86 -1.90 -21.93
N ASN A 347 10.02 -2.76 -21.36
CA ASN A 347 10.32 -4.17 -21.21
C ASN A 347 10.52 -4.83 -22.59
N GLN A 348 11.77 -5.16 -22.88
CA GLN A 348 12.19 -6.22 -23.78
C GLN A 348 13.04 -7.20 -22.95
N PHE A 349 12.39 -7.98 -22.06
CA PHE A 349 13.05 -9.06 -21.34
C PHE A 349 12.40 -10.39 -21.70
#